data_ecbf3425f02ddf5b45ed129f27413043
#
_entry.id   ecbf3425f02ddf5b45ed129f27413043
#
_cell.length_a   1.000
_cell.length_b   1.000
_cell.length_c   1.000
_cell.angle_alpha   90.00
_cell.angle_beta   90.00
_cell.angle_gamma   90.00
#
_symmetry.space_group_name_H-M   'P 1'
#
loop_
_entity.id
_entity.type
_entity.pdbx_description
1 polymer ?
#
loop_
_entity_poly.entity_id
_entity_poly.type
_entity_poly.pdbx_seq_one_letter_code
_entity_poly.pdbx_strand_id
1 'polypeptide(L)'
;MKILVTGGAGYIGSHTCVELIEAGYTPIMIDNLSNSNPEGLRRVGEITGKTVEFIEGDVRDEALLDEILTKHEISCAIHFAGLKAVGESVAKPLAYYQNNLDATLTLCKVMAKHDVKRIVFSSSATVYSGDNEMPLRETSKTGNCTNPYGWTKYMGEQILRDIAKADPAWSVVNLRYFNPVGAHASGKIGEHPNGIPNNLMPYISQTAIGRRDHLNVFGNDYPTPDGTGVRDYIHVVDLAKGHVAAIQYLMSHTGESVFNLGTGHGYSVLDMVNAFETANGVKVPYVITECRPGDLPACYADPSKSLEVLGWKAERDLVDMCRDTWNWQKHNPNGYEK
;
A
#
# COMPACT_ATOMS: atom_id res chain seq x y z
N MET A 1 -23.35 -1.08 -1.21
CA MET A 1 -22.58 -1.49 -2.39
C MET A 1 -21.49 -2.45 -1.96
N LYS A 2 -21.36 -3.63 -2.61
CA LYS A 2 -20.34 -4.62 -2.31
C LYS A 2 -19.07 -4.38 -3.12
N ILE A 3 -17.92 -4.49 -2.48
CA ILE A 3 -16.60 -4.22 -3.07
C ILE A 3 -15.72 -5.44 -2.85
N LEU A 4 -15.19 -6.02 -3.92
CA LEU A 4 -14.20 -7.09 -3.84
C LEU A 4 -12.84 -6.47 -3.45
N VAL A 5 -12.24 -6.96 -2.37
CA VAL A 5 -10.92 -6.49 -1.90
C VAL A 5 -9.95 -7.66 -1.94
N THR A 6 -9.08 -7.70 -2.93
CA THR A 6 -8.04 -8.72 -3.03
C THR A 6 -6.82 -8.30 -2.21
N GLY A 7 -6.21 -9.23 -1.47
CA GLY A 7 -5.15 -8.89 -0.51
C GLY A 7 -5.70 -8.17 0.73
N GLY A 8 -6.97 -8.42 1.07
CA GLY A 8 -7.71 -7.70 2.10
C GLY A 8 -7.21 -7.94 3.52
N ALA A 9 -6.56 -9.08 3.80
CA ALA A 9 -5.98 -9.38 5.11
C ALA A 9 -4.62 -8.72 5.35
N GLY A 10 -4.02 -8.11 4.31
CA GLY A 10 -2.75 -7.40 4.39
C GLY A 10 -2.84 -6.08 5.15
N TYR A 11 -1.69 -5.43 5.37
CA TYR A 11 -1.57 -4.18 6.11
C TYR A 11 -2.48 -3.07 5.55
N ILE A 12 -2.33 -2.70 4.26
CA ILE A 12 -3.14 -1.66 3.64
C ILE A 12 -4.59 -2.14 3.47
N GLY A 13 -4.79 -3.40 3.08
CA GLY A 13 -6.11 -4.00 2.86
C GLY A 13 -6.99 -3.94 4.10
N SER A 14 -6.48 -4.35 5.27
CA SER A 14 -7.24 -4.34 6.53
C SER A 14 -7.65 -2.94 6.98
N HIS A 15 -6.76 -1.94 6.85
CA HIS A 15 -7.08 -0.54 7.14
C HIS A 15 -8.11 0.01 6.14
N THR A 16 -7.96 -0.31 4.85
CA THR A 16 -8.95 0.09 3.82
C THR A 16 -10.33 -0.53 4.09
N CYS A 17 -10.38 -1.75 4.60
CA CYS A 17 -11.65 -2.37 4.97
C CYS A 17 -12.36 -1.65 6.12
N VAL A 18 -11.63 -1.14 7.11
CA VAL A 18 -12.22 -0.28 8.15
C VAL A 18 -12.87 0.94 7.50
N GLU A 19 -12.13 1.69 6.70
CA GLU A 19 -12.62 2.92 6.08
C GLU A 19 -13.78 2.68 5.09
N LEU A 20 -13.77 1.56 4.35
CA LEU A 20 -14.89 1.16 3.50
C LEU A 20 -16.16 0.89 4.31
N ILE A 21 -16.04 0.16 5.42
CA ILE A 21 -17.17 -0.16 6.30
C ILE A 21 -17.74 1.12 6.93
N GLU A 22 -16.88 2.02 7.39
CA GLU A 22 -17.28 3.31 7.97
C GLU A 22 -17.96 4.23 6.93
N ALA A 23 -17.52 4.14 5.67
CA ALA A 23 -18.17 4.83 4.54
C ALA A 23 -19.46 4.16 4.06
N GLY A 24 -19.93 3.06 4.69
CA GLY A 24 -21.18 2.38 4.38
C GLY A 24 -21.07 1.34 3.25
N TYR A 25 -19.88 0.97 2.83
CA TYR A 25 -19.64 -0.11 1.87
C TYR A 25 -19.55 -1.48 2.57
N THR A 26 -19.69 -2.54 1.77
CA THR A 26 -19.56 -3.92 2.24
C THR A 26 -18.38 -4.59 1.55
N PRO A 27 -17.20 -4.65 2.16
CA PRO A 27 -16.05 -5.35 1.59
C PRO A 27 -16.27 -6.86 1.62
N ILE A 28 -15.96 -7.53 0.51
CA ILE A 28 -15.81 -8.98 0.37
C ILE A 28 -14.33 -9.22 0.15
N MET A 29 -13.67 -9.86 1.09
CA MET A 29 -12.22 -9.98 1.09
C MET A 29 -11.75 -11.34 0.60
N ILE A 30 -10.73 -11.35 -0.28
CA ILE A 30 -9.99 -12.56 -0.66
C ILE A 30 -8.50 -12.34 -0.37
N ASP A 31 -7.86 -13.34 0.26
CA ASP A 31 -6.43 -13.33 0.56
C ASP A 31 -5.93 -14.77 0.71
N ASN A 32 -4.75 -15.09 0.19
CA ASN A 32 -4.15 -16.42 0.32
C ASN A 32 -3.26 -16.56 1.57
N LEU A 33 -3.23 -15.54 2.41
CA LEU A 33 -2.50 -15.47 3.68
C LEU A 33 -0.98 -15.70 3.57
N SER A 34 -0.40 -15.59 2.36
CA SER A 34 1.03 -15.77 2.14
C SER A 34 1.90 -14.73 2.88
N ASN A 35 1.40 -13.51 3.06
CA ASN A 35 2.07 -12.42 3.78
C ASN A 35 1.09 -11.57 4.60
N SER A 36 0.08 -12.22 5.17
CA SER A 36 -0.96 -11.59 5.97
C SER A 36 -1.41 -12.53 7.09
N ASN A 37 -2.27 -12.03 7.98
CA ASN A 37 -2.78 -12.81 9.11
C ASN A 37 -4.28 -12.57 9.26
N PRO A 38 -5.12 -13.63 9.32
CA PRO A 38 -6.57 -13.51 9.46
C PRO A 38 -7.00 -12.83 10.77
N GLU A 39 -6.14 -12.81 11.78
CA GLU A 39 -6.39 -12.07 13.03
C GLU A 39 -6.60 -10.58 12.76
N GLY A 40 -5.93 -9.99 11.76
CA GLY A 40 -6.18 -8.62 11.33
C GLY A 40 -7.63 -8.38 10.96
N LEU A 41 -8.25 -9.30 10.24
CA LEU A 41 -9.66 -9.22 9.83
C LEU A 41 -10.63 -9.37 10.99
N ARG A 42 -10.33 -10.29 11.93
CA ARG A 42 -11.11 -10.43 13.15
C ARG A 42 -11.13 -9.10 13.93
N ARG A 43 -9.97 -8.42 14.00
CA ARG A 43 -9.84 -7.13 14.68
C ARG A 43 -10.48 -5.97 13.90
N VAL A 44 -10.54 -6.03 12.57
CA VAL A 44 -11.40 -5.12 11.77
C VAL A 44 -12.86 -5.24 12.21
N GLY A 45 -13.36 -6.45 12.40
CA GLY A 45 -14.70 -6.68 12.93
C GLY A 45 -14.90 -6.07 14.33
N GLU A 46 -13.91 -6.16 15.22
CA GLU A 46 -13.97 -5.52 16.54
C GLU A 46 -13.94 -3.98 16.50
N ILE A 47 -13.21 -3.40 15.54
CA ILE A 47 -13.12 -1.94 15.36
C ILE A 47 -14.45 -1.40 14.85
N THR A 48 -15.02 -2.05 13.86
CA THR A 48 -16.20 -1.57 13.12
C THR A 48 -17.52 -2.05 13.70
N GLY A 49 -17.49 -3.04 14.59
CA GLY A 49 -18.71 -3.70 15.10
C GLY A 49 -19.47 -4.52 14.05
N LYS A 50 -18.85 -4.80 12.89
CA LYS A 50 -19.47 -5.52 11.79
C LYS A 50 -18.69 -6.79 11.43
N THR A 51 -19.40 -7.83 11.03
CA THR A 51 -18.75 -9.04 10.49
C THR A 51 -18.18 -8.74 9.10
N VAL A 52 -16.92 -9.11 8.90
CA VAL A 52 -16.25 -9.00 7.62
C VAL A 52 -16.33 -10.35 6.91
N GLU A 53 -16.82 -10.35 5.67
CA GLU A 53 -16.82 -11.56 4.85
C GLU A 53 -15.43 -11.78 4.27
N PHE A 54 -14.83 -12.92 4.60
CA PHE A 54 -13.49 -13.30 4.21
C PHE A 54 -13.49 -14.67 3.52
N ILE A 55 -12.78 -14.74 2.41
CA ILE A 55 -12.58 -15.96 1.62
C ILE A 55 -11.07 -16.18 1.54
N GLU A 56 -10.60 -17.29 2.13
CA GLU A 56 -9.21 -17.72 1.98
C GLU A 56 -9.03 -18.33 0.59
N GLY A 57 -8.16 -17.73 -0.22
CA GLY A 57 -7.89 -18.19 -1.57
C GLY A 57 -6.98 -17.27 -2.37
N ASP A 58 -6.50 -17.81 -3.47
CA ASP A 58 -5.59 -17.09 -4.37
C ASP A 58 -6.38 -16.38 -5.47
N VAL A 59 -6.08 -15.10 -5.69
CA VAL A 59 -6.72 -14.28 -6.75
C VAL A 59 -6.41 -14.80 -8.17
N ARG A 60 -5.41 -15.67 -8.33
CA ARG A 60 -5.09 -16.36 -9.58
C ARG A 60 -5.98 -17.57 -9.85
N ASP A 61 -6.78 -17.99 -8.88
CA ASP A 61 -7.78 -19.07 -9.06
C ASP A 61 -9.02 -18.49 -9.74
N GLU A 62 -9.10 -18.70 -11.05
CA GLU A 62 -10.20 -18.22 -11.89
C GLU A 62 -11.56 -18.79 -11.46
N ALA A 63 -11.60 -20.07 -11.05
CA ALA A 63 -12.84 -20.72 -10.66
C ALA A 63 -13.37 -20.14 -9.33
N LEU A 64 -12.48 -19.90 -8.37
CA LEU A 64 -12.82 -19.25 -7.10
C LEU A 64 -13.35 -17.83 -7.32
N LEU A 65 -12.67 -17.03 -8.15
CA LEU A 65 -13.14 -15.68 -8.47
C LEU A 65 -14.51 -15.71 -9.17
N ASP A 66 -14.74 -16.65 -10.07
CA ASP A 66 -16.02 -16.83 -10.76
C ASP A 66 -17.16 -17.18 -9.77
N GLU A 67 -16.88 -18.03 -8.79
CA GLU A 67 -17.82 -18.35 -7.70
C GLU A 67 -18.12 -17.10 -6.85
N ILE A 68 -17.09 -16.34 -6.48
CA ILE A 68 -17.26 -15.12 -5.67
C ILE A 68 -18.13 -14.11 -6.41
N LEU A 69 -17.84 -13.82 -7.68
CA LEU A 69 -18.59 -12.82 -8.44
C LEU A 69 -20.02 -13.30 -8.77
N THR A 70 -20.22 -14.62 -8.88
CA THR A 70 -21.57 -15.22 -9.04
C THR A 70 -22.39 -15.09 -7.77
N LYS A 71 -21.77 -15.35 -6.60
CA LYS A 71 -22.45 -15.37 -5.30
C LYS A 71 -22.76 -13.96 -4.79
N HIS A 72 -21.90 -13.00 -5.10
CA HIS A 72 -21.99 -11.64 -4.60
C HIS A 72 -22.24 -10.63 -5.72
N GLU A 73 -23.14 -9.69 -5.48
CA GLU A 73 -23.38 -8.56 -6.39
C GLU A 73 -22.24 -7.53 -6.25
N ILE A 74 -21.06 -7.87 -6.77
CA ILE A 74 -19.87 -7.02 -6.71
C ILE A 74 -20.04 -5.84 -7.69
N SER A 75 -19.84 -4.63 -7.20
CA SER A 75 -19.94 -3.40 -8.02
C SER A 75 -18.58 -2.92 -8.55
N CYS A 76 -17.51 -3.20 -7.81
CA CYS A 76 -16.14 -2.84 -8.16
C CYS A 76 -15.13 -3.67 -7.37
N ALA A 77 -13.87 -3.62 -7.76
CA ALA A 77 -12.77 -4.25 -7.06
C ALA A 77 -11.71 -3.25 -6.61
N ILE A 78 -11.04 -3.54 -5.46
CA ILE A 78 -9.76 -2.96 -5.07
C ILE A 78 -8.74 -4.08 -5.11
N HIS A 79 -7.68 -3.89 -5.90
CA HIS A 79 -6.67 -4.92 -6.13
C HIS A 79 -5.38 -4.60 -5.39
N PHE A 80 -5.23 -5.16 -4.17
CA PHE A 80 -3.99 -5.10 -3.37
C PHE A 80 -3.11 -6.33 -3.54
N ALA A 81 -3.70 -7.49 -3.86
CA ALA A 81 -2.99 -8.76 -3.92
C ALA A 81 -1.76 -8.67 -4.83
N GLY A 82 -0.60 -9.01 -4.26
CA GLY A 82 0.67 -9.00 -4.98
C GLY A 82 1.86 -9.01 -4.04
N LEU A 83 2.96 -9.58 -4.51
CA LEU A 83 4.25 -9.53 -3.84
C LEU A 83 4.80 -8.10 -3.92
N LYS A 84 5.34 -7.58 -2.79
CA LYS A 84 5.68 -6.13 -2.66
C LYS A 84 7.13 -5.84 -2.23
N ALA A 85 7.92 -6.85 -1.90
CA ALA A 85 9.27 -6.65 -1.36
C ALA A 85 10.28 -6.39 -2.48
N VAL A 86 10.77 -5.14 -2.57
CA VAL A 86 11.70 -4.69 -3.62
C VAL A 86 12.95 -5.57 -3.69
N GLY A 87 13.64 -5.79 -2.55
CA GLY A 87 14.84 -6.61 -2.50
C GLY A 87 14.60 -8.07 -2.89
N GLU A 88 13.48 -8.66 -2.45
CA GLU A 88 13.11 -10.02 -2.84
C GLU A 88 12.81 -10.12 -4.34
N SER A 89 12.21 -9.09 -4.93
CA SER A 89 11.90 -9.07 -6.36
C SER A 89 13.16 -9.20 -7.23
N VAL A 90 14.27 -8.62 -6.79
CA VAL A 90 15.57 -8.74 -7.47
C VAL A 90 16.12 -10.17 -7.37
N ALA A 91 15.94 -10.80 -6.21
CA ALA A 91 16.40 -12.18 -5.99
C ALA A 91 15.50 -13.24 -6.66
N LYS A 92 14.19 -12.95 -6.80
CA LYS A 92 13.18 -13.89 -7.32
C LYS A 92 12.30 -13.27 -8.41
N PRO A 93 12.87 -12.74 -9.52
CA PRO A 93 12.12 -11.94 -10.48
C PRO A 93 10.95 -12.69 -11.14
N LEU A 94 11.15 -13.96 -11.51
CA LEU A 94 10.11 -14.77 -12.16
C LEU A 94 8.88 -14.94 -11.26
N ALA A 95 9.09 -15.17 -9.95
CA ALA A 95 7.98 -15.30 -9.00
C ALA A 95 7.17 -14.00 -8.91
N TYR A 96 7.84 -12.83 -8.96
CA TYR A 96 7.17 -11.54 -8.93
C TYR A 96 6.37 -11.26 -10.19
N TYR A 97 6.96 -11.49 -11.38
CA TYR A 97 6.23 -11.31 -12.63
C TYR A 97 5.03 -12.25 -12.71
N GLN A 98 5.23 -13.53 -12.47
CA GLN A 98 4.16 -14.52 -12.52
C GLN A 98 3.06 -14.20 -11.51
N ASN A 99 3.40 -13.99 -10.24
CA ASN A 99 2.39 -13.73 -9.22
C ASN A 99 1.58 -12.46 -9.51
N ASN A 100 2.27 -11.34 -9.74
CA ASN A 100 1.60 -10.03 -9.80
C ASN A 100 0.85 -9.82 -11.12
N LEU A 101 1.38 -10.30 -12.25
CA LEU A 101 0.72 -10.14 -13.53
C LEU A 101 -0.43 -11.14 -13.69
N ASP A 102 -0.24 -12.41 -13.34
CA ASP A 102 -1.31 -13.41 -13.41
C ASP A 102 -2.49 -13.02 -12.51
N ALA A 103 -2.20 -12.49 -11.30
CA ALA A 103 -3.25 -11.99 -10.41
C ALA A 103 -4.09 -10.88 -11.06
N THR A 104 -3.44 -9.89 -11.68
CA THR A 104 -4.13 -8.79 -12.36
C THR A 104 -4.91 -9.27 -13.57
N LEU A 105 -4.30 -10.12 -14.42
CA LEU A 105 -4.93 -10.65 -15.64
C LEU A 105 -6.13 -11.52 -15.31
N THR A 106 -6.00 -12.44 -14.34
CA THR A 106 -7.09 -13.34 -13.94
C THR A 106 -8.26 -12.55 -13.35
N LEU A 107 -7.97 -11.59 -12.46
CA LEU A 107 -9.00 -10.72 -11.89
C LEU A 107 -9.77 -9.96 -12.97
N CYS A 108 -9.06 -9.28 -13.88
CA CYS A 108 -9.70 -8.53 -14.96
C CYS A 108 -10.53 -9.42 -15.91
N LYS A 109 -10.03 -10.62 -16.23
CA LYS A 109 -10.73 -11.61 -17.06
C LYS A 109 -12.07 -12.00 -16.45
N VAL A 110 -12.07 -12.35 -15.15
CA VAL A 110 -13.30 -12.77 -14.46
C VAL A 110 -14.24 -11.60 -14.24
N MET A 111 -13.72 -10.41 -13.87
CA MET A 111 -14.51 -9.19 -13.76
C MET A 111 -15.25 -8.87 -15.08
N ALA A 112 -14.55 -8.95 -16.23
CA ALA A 112 -15.15 -8.72 -17.53
C ALA A 112 -16.29 -9.73 -17.84
N LYS A 113 -16.11 -11.03 -17.50
CA LYS A 113 -17.12 -12.07 -17.65
C LYS A 113 -18.41 -11.77 -16.89
N HIS A 114 -18.30 -11.12 -15.72
CA HIS A 114 -19.42 -10.74 -14.85
C HIS A 114 -19.91 -9.30 -15.06
N ASP A 115 -19.43 -8.60 -16.08
CA ASP A 115 -19.74 -7.19 -16.37
C ASP A 115 -19.38 -6.23 -15.21
N VAL A 116 -18.44 -6.61 -14.36
CA VAL A 116 -17.87 -5.78 -13.31
C VAL A 116 -16.66 -5.04 -13.89
N LYS A 117 -16.83 -3.78 -14.25
CA LYS A 117 -15.86 -2.99 -15.03
C LYS A 117 -15.27 -1.80 -14.26
N ARG A 118 -15.21 -1.89 -12.94
CA ARG A 118 -14.65 -0.83 -12.08
C ARG A 118 -13.57 -1.38 -11.18
N ILE A 119 -12.36 -0.81 -11.27
CA ILE A 119 -11.21 -1.30 -10.50
C ILE A 119 -10.34 -0.15 -9.97
N VAL A 120 -9.99 -0.22 -8.69
CA VAL A 120 -8.89 0.55 -8.09
C VAL A 120 -7.68 -0.37 -8.00
N PHE A 121 -6.58 0.02 -8.61
CA PHE A 121 -5.33 -0.72 -8.62
C PHE A 121 -4.30 -0.10 -7.68
N SER A 122 -3.74 -0.93 -6.81
CA SER A 122 -2.60 -0.63 -5.95
C SER A 122 -1.33 -0.51 -6.79
N SER A 123 -1.06 0.68 -7.32
CA SER A 123 0.21 1.00 -7.96
C SER A 123 1.23 1.52 -6.94
N SER A 124 2.34 2.03 -7.38
CA SER A 124 3.46 2.43 -6.52
C SER A 124 4.26 3.56 -7.14
N ALA A 125 4.89 4.40 -6.32
CA ALA A 125 5.86 5.38 -6.77
C ALA A 125 7.09 4.73 -7.47
N THR A 126 7.31 3.43 -7.31
CA THR A 126 8.37 2.68 -8.00
C THR A 126 8.17 2.57 -9.52
N VAL A 127 7.02 2.98 -10.05
CA VAL A 127 6.78 3.05 -11.51
C VAL A 127 7.45 4.26 -12.15
N TYR A 128 7.77 5.29 -11.35
CA TYR A 128 8.48 6.47 -11.85
C TYR A 128 9.93 6.17 -12.18
N SER A 129 10.43 6.75 -13.25
CA SER A 129 11.86 6.70 -13.60
C SER A 129 12.68 7.48 -12.58
N GLY A 130 13.87 6.97 -12.26
CA GLY A 130 14.76 7.59 -11.27
C GLY A 130 15.39 8.94 -11.70
N ASP A 131 15.24 9.34 -12.97
CA ASP A 131 15.76 10.59 -13.54
C ASP A 131 14.74 11.75 -13.49
N ASN A 132 13.62 11.59 -12.79
CA ASN A 132 12.66 12.66 -12.61
C ASN A 132 13.12 13.67 -11.56
N GLU A 133 12.76 14.94 -11.76
CA GLU A 133 12.85 15.97 -10.74
C GLU A 133 11.74 15.84 -9.71
N MET A 134 12.03 16.21 -8.46
CA MET A 134 11.05 16.22 -7.37
C MET A 134 10.32 17.57 -7.28
N PRO A 135 9.04 17.62 -6.90
CA PRO A 135 8.16 16.48 -6.55
C PRO A 135 7.66 15.70 -7.77
N LEU A 136 7.36 14.40 -7.58
CA LEU A 136 6.83 13.52 -8.62
C LEU A 136 5.35 13.82 -8.89
N ARG A 137 5.02 14.06 -10.15
CA ARG A 137 3.64 14.26 -10.63
C ARG A 137 3.18 13.04 -11.42
N GLU A 138 1.87 12.87 -11.58
CA GLU A 138 1.32 11.77 -12.40
C GLU A 138 1.77 11.84 -13.86
N THR A 139 2.16 13.03 -14.33
CA THR A 139 2.74 13.27 -15.66
C THR A 139 4.25 13.04 -15.74
N SER A 140 4.93 12.83 -14.60
CA SER A 140 6.36 12.48 -14.57
C SER A 140 6.63 11.18 -15.32
N LYS A 141 7.84 11.03 -15.88
CA LYS A 141 8.21 9.84 -16.66
C LYS A 141 8.02 8.56 -15.85
N THR A 142 7.44 7.54 -16.46
CA THR A 142 7.28 6.20 -15.91
C THR A 142 8.02 5.16 -16.75
N GLY A 143 8.21 3.97 -16.19
CA GLY A 143 9.07 2.96 -16.79
C GLY A 143 10.52 3.15 -16.37
N ASN A 144 11.44 2.41 -16.98
CA ASN A 144 12.84 2.35 -16.54
C ASN A 144 12.95 2.05 -15.03
N CYS A 145 12.08 1.14 -14.57
CA CYS A 145 12.00 0.76 -13.16
C CYS A 145 13.30 0.05 -12.73
N THR A 146 13.79 0.36 -11.54
CA THR A 146 15.06 -0.17 -11.01
C THR A 146 14.98 -1.60 -10.49
N ASN A 147 13.77 -2.17 -10.41
CA ASN A 147 13.55 -3.50 -9.85
C ASN A 147 12.30 -4.19 -10.44
N PRO A 148 12.22 -5.54 -10.37
CA PRO A 148 11.09 -6.31 -10.92
C PRO A 148 9.75 -5.97 -10.29
N TYR A 149 9.68 -5.64 -8.99
CA TYR A 149 8.43 -5.20 -8.37
C TYR A 149 7.88 -3.93 -9.06
N GLY A 150 8.73 -2.91 -9.25
CA GLY A 150 8.34 -1.68 -9.97
C GLY A 150 7.84 -1.99 -11.38
N TRP A 151 8.52 -2.89 -12.10
CA TRP A 151 8.09 -3.34 -13.42
C TRP A 151 6.72 -4.02 -13.40
N THR A 152 6.41 -4.86 -12.38
CA THR A 152 5.07 -5.49 -12.30
C THR A 152 3.98 -4.45 -12.08
N LYS A 153 4.24 -3.39 -11.31
CA LYS A 153 3.28 -2.30 -11.11
C LYS A 153 3.10 -1.46 -12.37
N TYR A 154 4.18 -1.11 -13.05
CA TYR A 154 4.14 -0.41 -14.34
C TYR A 154 3.37 -1.20 -15.41
N MET A 155 3.65 -2.50 -15.54
CA MET A 155 2.94 -3.39 -16.47
C MET A 155 1.46 -3.54 -16.08
N GLY A 156 1.14 -3.60 -14.79
CA GLY A 156 -0.24 -3.62 -14.30
C GLY A 156 -1.02 -2.36 -14.71
N GLU A 157 -0.43 -1.16 -14.55
CA GLU A 157 -1.03 0.08 -15.07
C GLU A 157 -1.23 0.02 -16.58
N GLN A 158 -0.24 -0.49 -17.33
CA GLN A 158 -0.35 -0.59 -18.79
C GLN A 158 -1.46 -1.55 -19.23
N ILE A 159 -1.57 -2.73 -18.59
CA ILE A 159 -2.65 -3.70 -18.86
C ILE A 159 -4.02 -3.05 -18.64
N LEU A 160 -4.20 -2.38 -17.51
CA LEU A 160 -5.47 -1.73 -17.16
C LEU A 160 -5.81 -0.57 -18.10
N ARG A 161 -4.82 0.21 -18.53
CA ARG A 161 -4.97 1.27 -19.54
C ARG A 161 -5.45 0.70 -20.87
N ASP A 162 -4.85 -0.40 -21.32
CA ASP A 162 -5.22 -1.03 -22.59
C ASP A 162 -6.62 -1.65 -22.52
N ILE A 163 -7.01 -2.24 -21.39
CA ILE A 163 -8.37 -2.73 -21.14
C ILE A 163 -9.37 -1.58 -21.21
N ALA A 164 -9.12 -0.46 -20.51
CA ALA A 164 -10.02 0.70 -20.52
C ALA A 164 -10.11 1.38 -21.88
N LYS A 165 -9.03 1.31 -22.68
CA LYS A 165 -9.03 1.82 -24.06
C LYS A 165 -9.81 0.91 -25.00
N ALA A 166 -9.73 -0.40 -24.82
CA ALA A 166 -10.43 -1.38 -25.64
C ALA A 166 -11.94 -1.42 -25.37
N ASP A 167 -12.35 -1.21 -24.13
CA ASP A 167 -13.75 -1.15 -23.72
C ASP A 167 -14.00 0.10 -22.84
N PRO A 168 -14.58 1.16 -23.42
CA PRO A 168 -14.85 2.42 -22.71
C PRO A 168 -15.80 2.32 -21.52
N ALA A 169 -16.45 1.18 -21.30
CA ALA A 169 -17.26 0.96 -20.09
C ALA A 169 -16.41 0.70 -18.84
N TRP A 170 -15.12 0.41 -19.00
CA TRP A 170 -14.23 0.28 -17.86
C TRP A 170 -13.92 1.63 -17.22
N SER A 171 -13.88 1.58 -15.89
CA SER A 171 -13.41 2.67 -15.04
C SER A 171 -12.25 2.16 -14.20
N VAL A 172 -11.07 2.72 -14.41
CA VAL A 172 -9.82 2.30 -13.80
C VAL A 172 -9.22 3.46 -13.04
N VAL A 173 -8.86 3.24 -11.79
CA VAL A 173 -8.05 4.18 -11.00
C VAL A 173 -6.77 3.49 -10.56
N ASN A 174 -5.64 4.00 -11.01
CA ASN A 174 -4.31 3.61 -10.56
C ASN A 174 -3.86 4.55 -9.44
N LEU A 175 -3.70 4.02 -8.23
CA LEU A 175 -3.21 4.79 -7.08
C LEU A 175 -1.73 4.49 -6.86
N ARG A 176 -0.87 5.48 -7.10
CA ARG A 176 0.58 5.40 -6.89
C ARG A 176 0.89 5.77 -5.45
N TYR A 177 1.14 4.76 -4.62
CA TYR A 177 1.48 4.96 -3.21
C TYR A 177 2.92 5.37 -3.05
N PHE A 178 3.14 6.29 -2.11
CA PHE A 178 4.48 6.53 -1.55
C PHE A 178 4.70 5.57 -0.38
N ASN A 179 5.26 5.97 0.73
CA ASN A 179 5.65 5.03 1.80
C ASN A 179 4.60 4.96 2.91
N PRO A 180 3.69 3.96 2.90
CA PRO A 180 2.69 3.85 3.97
C PRO A 180 3.34 3.47 5.30
N VAL A 181 2.96 4.18 6.35
CA VAL A 181 3.38 3.99 7.73
C VAL A 181 2.23 4.23 8.70
N GLY A 182 2.43 4.02 9.98
CA GLY A 182 1.37 4.20 10.97
C GLY A 182 0.58 2.92 11.23
N ALA A 183 -0.46 3.06 11.99
CA ALA A 183 -1.40 2.00 12.35
C ALA A 183 -2.76 2.61 12.66
N HIS A 184 -3.78 1.79 12.84
CA HIS A 184 -5.06 2.28 13.31
C HIS A 184 -4.94 2.80 14.75
N ALA A 185 -5.55 3.95 15.06
CA ALA A 185 -5.45 4.63 16.35
C ALA A 185 -5.86 3.74 17.55
N SER A 186 -6.71 2.72 17.32
CA SER A 186 -7.07 1.74 18.36
C SER A 186 -5.90 0.86 18.82
N GLY A 187 -4.78 0.81 18.09
CA GLY A 187 -3.69 -0.13 18.34
C GLY A 187 -4.03 -1.60 18.07
N LYS A 188 -5.17 -1.89 17.43
CA LYS A 188 -5.62 -3.27 17.15
C LYS A 188 -5.08 -3.83 15.85
N ILE A 189 -4.92 -3.00 14.82
CA ILE A 189 -4.35 -3.38 13.52
C ILE A 189 -3.19 -2.47 13.14
N GLY A 190 -2.18 -3.05 12.49
CA GLY A 190 -0.96 -2.36 12.07
C GLY A 190 -0.13 -3.22 11.14
N GLU A 191 1.07 -2.76 10.78
CA GLU A 191 1.97 -3.52 9.90
C GLU A 191 2.61 -4.70 10.66
N HIS A 192 2.33 -5.91 10.20
CA HIS A 192 2.93 -7.14 10.71
C HIS A 192 3.44 -7.99 9.55
N PRO A 193 4.66 -7.74 9.05
CA PRO A 193 5.23 -8.54 7.97
C PRO A 193 5.62 -9.94 8.47
N ASN A 194 5.38 -10.95 7.65
CA ASN A 194 5.91 -12.29 7.90
C ASN A 194 7.44 -12.26 7.71
N GLY A 195 8.18 -12.61 8.77
CA GLY A 195 9.64 -12.62 8.74
C GLY A 195 10.31 -11.24 8.92
N ILE A 196 11.35 -10.98 8.12
CA ILE A 196 12.13 -9.74 8.22
C ILE A 196 11.37 -8.59 7.55
N PRO A 197 11.15 -7.44 8.24
CA PRO A 197 10.51 -6.28 7.63
C PRO A 197 11.26 -5.75 6.40
N ASN A 198 10.50 -5.18 5.46
CA ASN A 198 11.09 -4.53 4.28
C ASN A 198 11.00 -2.99 4.35
N ASN A 199 10.15 -2.46 5.24
CA ASN A 199 9.92 -1.03 5.40
C ASN A 199 10.63 -0.47 6.64
N LEU A 200 10.97 0.82 6.63
CA LEU A 200 11.70 1.50 7.70
C LEU A 200 10.95 1.48 9.05
N MET A 201 9.66 1.81 9.05
CA MET A 201 8.91 2.01 10.28
C MET A 201 8.80 0.74 11.17
N PRO A 202 8.56 -0.47 10.63
CA PRO A 202 8.66 -1.70 11.43
C PRO A 202 10.06 -1.94 12.03
N TYR A 203 11.13 -1.58 11.33
CA TYR A 203 12.47 -1.65 11.90
C TYR A 203 12.64 -0.70 13.08
N ILE A 204 12.19 0.56 12.95
CA ILE A 204 12.21 1.55 14.02
C ILE A 204 11.44 1.04 15.25
N SER A 205 10.20 0.61 15.07
CA SER A 205 9.34 0.17 16.17
C SER A 205 9.83 -1.11 16.85
N GLN A 206 10.37 -2.07 16.07
CA GLN A 206 10.97 -3.30 16.60
C GLN A 206 12.28 -3.03 17.33
N THR A 207 13.07 -2.04 16.91
CA THR A 207 14.27 -1.60 17.63
C THR A 207 13.88 -0.92 18.94
N ALA A 208 12.92 -0.01 18.91
CA ALA A 208 12.44 0.71 20.10
C ALA A 208 11.88 -0.22 21.18
N ILE A 209 11.23 -1.34 20.81
CA ILE A 209 10.71 -2.33 21.77
C ILE A 209 11.75 -3.38 22.18
N GLY A 210 12.98 -3.31 21.66
CA GLY A 210 14.09 -4.21 22.01
C GLY A 210 14.10 -5.57 21.30
N ARG A 211 13.31 -5.73 20.21
CA ARG A 211 13.38 -6.94 19.37
C ARG A 211 14.60 -6.95 18.45
N ARG A 212 15.24 -5.80 18.27
CA ARG A 212 16.46 -5.59 17.49
C ARG A 212 17.43 -4.75 18.30
N ASP A 213 18.71 -5.04 18.18
CA ASP A 213 19.76 -4.31 18.91
C ASP A 213 19.89 -2.86 18.38
N HIS A 214 19.77 -2.68 17.06
CA HIS A 214 19.87 -1.38 16.40
C HIS A 214 19.17 -1.37 15.03
N LEU A 215 18.91 -0.17 14.54
CA LEU A 215 18.47 0.11 13.18
C LEU A 215 19.71 0.33 12.28
N ASN A 216 19.75 -0.29 11.11
CA ASN A 216 20.71 0.06 10.06
C ASN A 216 20.19 1.25 9.27
N VAL A 217 20.93 2.36 9.24
CA VAL A 217 20.69 3.53 8.39
C VAL A 217 21.63 3.41 7.18
N PHE A 218 21.04 3.24 6.00
CA PHE A 218 21.79 2.99 4.77
C PHE A 218 22.18 4.29 4.08
N GLY A 219 23.48 4.63 4.15
CA GLY A 219 24.07 5.84 3.58
C GLY A 219 23.92 7.06 4.48
N ASN A 220 24.92 7.94 4.40
CA ASN A 220 24.95 9.27 5.02
C ASN A 220 25.60 10.32 4.12
N ASP A 221 25.71 10.01 2.84
CA ASP A 221 26.39 10.82 1.82
C ASP A 221 25.51 11.15 0.61
N TYR A 222 24.21 10.91 0.73
CA TYR A 222 23.23 11.38 -0.28
C TYR A 222 23.18 12.92 -0.30
N PRO A 223 22.88 13.54 -1.46
CA PRO A 223 22.69 14.99 -1.57
C PRO A 223 21.34 15.43 -0.97
N THR A 224 21.18 15.17 0.32
CA THR A 224 20.00 15.44 1.15
C THR A 224 20.44 16.22 2.40
N PRO A 225 19.52 16.86 3.15
CA PRO A 225 19.90 17.75 4.27
C PRO A 225 20.77 17.11 5.36
N ASP A 226 20.56 15.82 5.64
CA ASP A 226 21.32 15.05 6.66
C ASP A 226 22.12 13.89 6.08
N GLY A 227 22.19 13.80 4.75
CA GLY A 227 22.92 12.75 4.04
C GLY A 227 22.18 11.43 3.95
N THR A 228 21.00 11.25 4.59
CA THR A 228 20.22 10.01 4.51
C THR A 228 19.09 10.11 3.48
N GLY A 229 18.57 8.97 3.04
CA GLY A 229 17.54 8.92 2.00
C GLY A 229 16.23 9.59 2.44
N VAL A 230 15.61 10.38 1.55
CA VAL A 230 14.36 11.12 1.78
C VAL A 230 13.19 10.43 1.10
N ARG A 231 12.09 10.20 1.83
CA ARG A 231 10.86 9.58 1.32
C ARG A 231 9.62 10.35 1.78
N ASP A 232 8.57 10.28 0.99
CA ASP A 232 7.23 10.72 1.39
C ASP A 232 6.57 9.60 2.18
N TYR A 233 6.38 9.82 3.47
CA TYR A 233 5.67 8.88 4.33
C TYR A 233 4.22 9.32 4.48
N ILE A 234 3.30 8.40 4.26
CA ILE A 234 1.86 8.64 4.37
C ILE A 234 1.24 7.74 5.43
N HIS A 235 0.37 8.29 6.26
CA HIS A 235 -0.34 7.49 7.25
C HIS A 235 -1.28 6.48 6.56
N VAL A 236 -1.23 5.22 6.97
CA VAL A 236 -2.00 4.13 6.34
C VAL A 236 -3.51 4.36 6.34
N VAL A 237 -4.05 5.06 7.35
CA VAL A 237 -5.48 5.43 7.40
C VAL A 237 -5.81 6.50 6.36
N ASP A 238 -4.93 7.47 6.12
CA ASP A 238 -5.13 8.46 5.05
C ASP A 238 -5.03 7.81 3.68
N LEU A 239 -4.09 6.87 3.50
CA LEU A 239 -4.02 6.04 2.31
C LEU A 239 -5.32 5.25 2.10
N ALA A 240 -5.87 4.63 3.15
CA ALA A 240 -7.14 3.91 3.12
C ALA A 240 -8.31 4.80 2.71
N LYS A 241 -8.40 6.02 3.26
CA LYS A 241 -9.38 7.03 2.83
C LYS A 241 -9.22 7.44 1.36
N GLY A 242 -7.99 7.45 0.84
CA GLY A 242 -7.72 7.66 -0.58
C GLY A 242 -8.38 6.60 -1.47
N HIS A 243 -8.46 5.34 -1.00
CA HIS A 243 -9.20 4.28 -1.71
C HIS A 243 -10.71 4.51 -1.70
N VAL A 244 -11.26 4.98 -0.59
CA VAL A 244 -12.68 5.35 -0.50
C VAL A 244 -13.00 6.47 -1.51
N ALA A 245 -12.16 7.51 -1.57
CA ALA A 245 -12.31 8.59 -2.54
C ALA A 245 -12.19 8.08 -3.99
N ALA A 246 -11.27 7.17 -4.27
CA ALA A 246 -11.13 6.55 -5.58
C ALA A 246 -12.36 5.72 -5.97
N ILE A 247 -12.97 4.97 -5.04
CA ILE A 247 -14.24 4.25 -5.28
C ILE A 247 -15.36 5.23 -5.63
N GLN A 248 -15.48 6.35 -4.92
CA GLN A 248 -16.48 7.38 -5.22
C GLN A 248 -16.27 7.96 -6.61
N TYR A 249 -15.03 8.23 -6.99
CA TYR A 249 -14.67 8.72 -8.32
C TYR A 249 -15.05 7.72 -9.42
N LEU A 250 -14.78 6.43 -9.26
CA LEU A 250 -15.13 5.38 -10.21
C LEU A 250 -16.62 5.30 -10.53
N MET A 251 -17.50 5.75 -9.62
CA MET A 251 -18.95 5.65 -9.83
C MET A 251 -19.46 6.59 -10.92
N SER A 252 -18.75 7.67 -11.21
CA SER A 252 -19.17 8.73 -12.14
C SER A 252 -18.20 8.96 -13.31
N HIS A 253 -17.10 8.22 -13.37
CA HIS A 253 -16.06 8.38 -14.38
C HIS A 253 -15.77 7.04 -15.07
N THR A 254 -15.36 7.10 -16.34
CA THR A 254 -14.90 5.95 -17.11
C THR A 254 -13.51 6.21 -17.68
N GLY A 255 -12.89 5.18 -18.26
CA GLY A 255 -11.51 5.25 -18.71
C GLY A 255 -10.50 5.10 -17.58
N GLU A 256 -9.25 5.46 -17.83
CA GLU A 256 -8.15 5.35 -16.86
C GLU A 256 -7.83 6.70 -16.23
N SER A 257 -7.67 6.70 -14.92
CA SER A 257 -7.16 7.83 -14.15
C SER A 257 -6.04 7.38 -13.21
N VAL A 258 -5.04 8.23 -13.01
CA VAL A 258 -3.88 7.97 -12.14
C VAL A 258 -3.81 9.06 -11.09
N PHE A 259 -3.54 8.68 -9.83
CA PHE A 259 -3.39 9.61 -8.71
C PHE A 259 -2.23 9.22 -7.82
N ASN A 260 -1.45 10.22 -7.38
CA ASN A 260 -0.46 10.06 -6.34
C ASN A 260 -1.13 10.11 -4.97
N LEU A 261 -0.84 9.12 -4.12
CA LEU A 261 -1.22 9.15 -2.71
C LEU A 261 0.05 9.30 -1.84
N GLY A 262 0.35 10.54 -1.51
CA GLY A 262 1.44 10.98 -0.67
C GLY A 262 1.05 12.24 0.09
N THR A 263 1.94 12.74 0.94
CA THR A 263 1.74 13.97 1.72
C THR A 263 2.28 15.21 1.00
N GLY A 264 3.18 15.02 0.03
CA GLY A 264 3.95 16.09 -0.60
C GLY A 264 5.18 16.53 0.22
N HIS A 265 5.44 15.87 1.34
CA HIS A 265 6.58 16.16 2.20
C HIS A 265 7.56 15.00 2.22
N GLY A 266 8.84 15.30 1.99
CA GLY A 266 9.91 14.32 2.14
C GLY A 266 10.51 14.39 3.54
N TYR A 267 10.62 13.23 4.19
CA TYR A 267 11.33 13.07 5.47
C TYR A 267 12.53 12.15 5.29
N SER A 268 13.64 12.51 5.91
CA SER A 268 14.84 11.67 5.91
C SER A 268 14.68 10.47 6.86
N VAL A 269 15.59 9.49 6.76
CA VAL A 269 15.62 8.37 7.72
C VAL A 269 15.85 8.88 9.14
N LEU A 270 16.74 9.88 9.33
CA LEU A 270 17.00 10.44 10.66
C LEU A 270 15.84 11.31 11.16
N ASP A 271 15.11 12.02 10.29
CA ASP A 271 13.85 12.70 10.67
C ASP A 271 12.85 11.69 11.24
N MET A 272 12.70 10.53 10.61
CA MET A 272 11.80 9.46 11.07
C MET A 272 12.21 8.92 12.45
N VAL A 273 13.50 8.69 12.67
CA VAL A 273 14.03 8.23 13.95
C VAL A 273 13.80 9.28 15.04
N ASN A 274 14.17 10.53 14.79
CA ASN A 274 14.02 11.64 15.74
C ASN A 274 12.56 11.91 16.10
N ALA A 275 11.67 11.90 15.10
CA ALA A 275 10.24 12.06 15.30
C ALA A 275 9.65 10.92 16.13
N PHE A 276 10.06 9.66 15.86
CA PHE A 276 9.61 8.50 16.61
C PHE A 276 10.04 8.54 18.08
N GLU A 277 11.33 8.87 18.33
CA GLU A 277 11.85 9.03 19.68
C GLU A 277 11.11 10.14 20.44
N THR A 278 10.94 11.30 19.82
CA THR A 278 10.30 12.48 20.42
C THR A 278 8.82 12.23 20.72
N ALA A 279 8.07 11.68 19.77
CA ALA A 279 6.64 11.45 19.91
C ALA A 279 6.30 10.41 20.99
N ASN A 280 7.21 9.46 21.24
CA ASN A 280 6.93 8.28 22.09
C ASN A 280 7.77 8.20 23.37
N GLY A 281 8.76 9.09 23.55
CA GLY A 281 9.65 9.08 24.72
C GLY A 281 10.53 7.83 24.81
N VAL A 282 10.88 7.23 23.69
CA VAL A 282 11.69 6.01 23.59
C VAL A 282 12.99 6.27 22.84
N LYS A 283 13.94 5.31 22.87
CA LYS A 283 15.17 5.38 22.10
C LYS A 283 15.20 4.36 20.98
N VAL A 284 15.78 4.74 19.85
CA VAL A 284 15.99 3.91 18.67
C VAL A 284 17.49 3.94 18.34
N PRO A 285 18.29 3.07 18.96
CA PRO A 285 19.71 2.99 18.61
C PRO A 285 19.87 2.64 17.13
N TYR A 286 20.81 3.30 16.45
CA TYR A 286 21.09 3.04 15.05
C TYR A 286 22.59 3.04 14.75
N VAL A 287 22.95 2.40 13.64
CA VAL A 287 24.28 2.44 13.04
C VAL A 287 24.16 2.84 11.57
N ILE A 288 25.10 3.68 11.11
CA ILE A 288 25.18 4.05 9.70
C ILE A 288 25.96 2.98 8.96
N THR A 289 25.42 2.54 7.83
CA THR A 289 26.02 1.52 6.95
C THR A 289 26.15 2.06 5.53
N GLU A 290 26.76 1.31 4.63
CA GLU A 290 26.91 1.69 3.22
C GLU A 290 25.55 1.88 2.54
N CYS A 291 25.52 2.74 1.50
CA CYS A 291 24.34 2.95 0.65
C CYS A 291 23.91 1.64 -0.01
N ARG A 292 22.62 1.44 -0.14
CA ARG A 292 22.09 0.31 -0.92
C ARG A 292 22.17 0.61 -2.41
N PRO A 293 22.62 -0.34 -3.23
CA PRO A 293 22.64 -0.16 -4.68
C PRO A 293 21.24 0.16 -5.23
N GLY A 294 21.15 1.21 -6.05
CA GLY A 294 19.90 1.61 -6.70
C GLY A 294 18.92 2.44 -5.87
N ASP A 295 19.26 2.78 -4.62
CA ASP A 295 18.46 3.71 -3.83
C ASP A 295 18.57 5.14 -4.40
N LEU A 296 17.42 5.81 -4.53
CA LEU A 296 17.35 7.22 -4.92
C LEU A 296 17.54 8.11 -3.69
N PRO A 297 18.24 9.26 -3.82
CA PRO A 297 18.40 10.22 -2.73
C PRO A 297 17.07 10.72 -2.16
N ALA A 298 16.11 11.07 -3.02
CA ALA A 298 14.81 11.56 -2.63
C ALA A 298 13.70 11.00 -3.52
N CYS A 299 12.51 10.79 -2.92
CA CYS A 299 11.31 10.41 -3.63
C CYS A 299 10.08 10.88 -2.84
N TYR A 300 9.38 11.93 -3.33
CA TYR A 300 8.16 12.47 -2.73
C TYR A 300 7.18 13.00 -3.79
N ALA A 301 5.90 13.01 -3.42
CA ALA A 301 4.78 13.30 -4.31
C ALA A 301 4.53 14.79 -4.53
N ASP A 302 3.91 15.12 -5.65
CA ASP A 302 2.96 16.23 -5.74
C ASP A 302 1.55 15.64 -5.63
N PRO A 303 0.81 15.88 -4.52
CA PRO A 303 -0.54 15.34 -4.31
C PRO A 303 -1.65 16.25 -4.81
N SER A 304 -1.35 17.34 -5.52
CA SER A 304 -2.32 18.38 -5.93
C SER A 304 -3.47 17.81 -6.73
N LYS A 305 -3.21 16.88 -7.66
CA LYS A 305 -4.25 16.26 -8.47
C LYS A 305 -5.23 15.44 -7.62
N SER A 306 -4.76 14.74 -6.61
CA SER A 306 -5.62 13.98 -5.70
C SER A 306 -6.54 14.90 -4.90
N LEU A 307 -6.05 16.06 -4.48
CA LEU A 307 -6.87 17.08 -3.83
C LEU A 307 -7.91 17.68 -4.80
N GLU A 308 -7.49 18.10 -5.97
CA GLU A 308 -8.35 18.79 -6.94
C GLU A 308 -9.45 17.89 -7.50
N VAL A 309 -9.15 16.61 -7.77
CA VAL A 309 -10.05 15.70 -8.50
C VAL A 309 -10.80 14.77 -7.57
N LEU A 310 -10.12 14.20 -6.55
CA LEU A 310 -10.75 13.28 -5.59
C LEU A 310 -11.29 14.00 -4.34
N GLY A 311 -10.93 15.28 -4.12
CA GLY A 311 -11.20 15.99 -2.86
C GLY A 311 -10.45 15.39 -1.68
N TRP A 312 -9.40 14.61 -1.94
CA TRP A 312 -8.64 13.89 -0.93
C TRP A 312 -7.27 14.52 -0.69
N LYS A 313 -6.89 14.58 0.58
CA LYS A 313 -5.53 14.90 1.03
C LYS A 313 -5.17 14.08 2.26
N ALA A 314 -3.87 13.85 2.48
CA ALA A 314 -3.38 13.32 3.74
C ALA A 314 -3.59 14.35 4.85
N GLU A 315 -4.11 13.92 6.00
CA GLU A 315 -4.47 14.78 7.13
C GLU A 315 -3.57 14.55 8.35
N ARG A 316 -3.02 13.33 8.49
CA ARG A 316 -2.17 12.94 9.63
C ARG A 316 -0.72 13.32 9.36
N ASP A 317 -0.10 13.90 10.37
CA ASP A 317 1.29 14.33 10.33
C ASP A 317 2.27 13.21 10.75
N LEU A 318 3.56 13.54 10.76
CA LEU A 318 4.62 12.61 11.15
C LEU A 318 4.52 12.15 12.61
N VAL A 319 4.01 13.01 13.51
CA VAL A 319 3.81 12.69 14.93
C VAL A 319 2.71 11.64 15.07
N ASP A 320 1.61 11.79 14.33
CA ASP A 320 0.52 10.81 14.28
C ASP A 320 1.01 9.46 13.77
N MET A 321 1.79 9.45 12.68
CA MET A 321 2.39 8.24 12.12
C MET A 321 3.25 7.49 13.14
N CYS A 322 4.09 8.20 13.86
CA CYS A 322 4.97 7.63 14.88
C CYS A 322 4.20 7.13 16.10
N ARG A 323 3.24 7.93 16.60
CA ARG A 323 2.42 7.59 17.78
C ARG A 323 1.57 6.35 17.53
N ASP A 324 0.89 6.30 16.40
CA ASP A 324 -0.03 5.21 16.10
C ASP A 324 0.73 3.91 15.79
N THR A 325 1.91 3.99 15.13
CA THR A 325 2.81 2.84 15.00
C THR A 325 3.25 2.31 16.36
N TRP A 326 3.67 3.20 17.27
CA TRP A 326 4.10 2.77 18.60
C TRP A 326 2.96 2.23 19.43
N ASN A 327 1.76 2.82 19.33
CA ASN A 327 0.57 2.31 19.98
C ASN A 327 0.26 0.88 19.53
N TRP A 328 0.37 0.57 18.24
CA TRP A 328 0.28 -0.79 17.73
C TRP A 328 1.38 -1.70 18.28
N GLN A 329 2.65 -1.31 18.14
CA GLN A 329 3.80 -2.14 18.50
C GLN A 329 3.84 -2.50 19.98
N LYS A 330 3.56 -1.56 20.88
CA LYS A 330 3.61 -1.82 22.33
C LYS A 330 2.50 -2.74 22.83
N HIS A 331 1.31 -2.73 22.18
CA HIS A 331 0.21 -3.62 22.49
C HIS A 331 0.31 -4.98 21.78
N ASN A 332 1.12 -5.05 20.75
CA ASN A 332 1.35 -6.25 19.95
C ASN A 332 2.85 -6.47 19.72
N PRO A 333 3.63 -6.77 20.79
CA PRO A 333 5.08 -6.89 20.66
C PRO A 333 5.51 -7.97 19.68
N ASN A 334 4.70 -9.02 19.53
CA ASN A 334 4.90 -10.11 18.57
C ASN A 334 3.97 -10.01 17.34
N GLY A 335 3.38 -8.84 17.09
CA GLY A 335 2.41 -8.65 16.01
C GLY A 335 1.07 -9.31 16.32
N TYR A 336 0.53 -10.06 15.37
CA TYR A 336 -0.74 -10.79 15.54
C TYR A 336 -0.58 -12.14 16.27
N GLU A 337 0.64 -12.55 16.56
CA GLU A 337 0.92 -13.76 17.34
C GLU A 337 0.63 -13.51 18.83
N LYS A 338 0.09 -14.53 19.51
CA LYS A 338 -0.20 -14.47 20.95
C LYS A 338 1.03 -14.71 21.80
#